data_86ec565e8a6cd3906ff59f78da2b2c94
#
_entry.id   86ec565e8a6cd3906ff59f78da2b2c94
#
_cell.length_a   1.000
_cell.length_b   1.000
_cell.length_c   1.000
_cell.angle_alpha   90.00
_cell.angle_beta   90.00
_cell.angle_gamma   90.00
#
_symmetry.space_group_name_H-M   'P 1'
#
loop_
_entity.id
_entity.type
_entity.pdbx_description
1 polymer ?
#
loop_
_entity_poly.entity_id
_entity_poly.type
_entity_poly.pdbx_seq_one_letter_code
_entity_poly.pdbx_strand_id
1 'polypeptide(L)'
;MFLKKGIALSLICLLGFGVMGCSNNSGESKESLKKENGEEIVVATSVAVTEILDELGVKVSGVPTSSYDLPESTKDAVKVGNPMNPDLEIIKSLNPDVVVSVDTLGEDYKKLFTDNNIPSEFIDLTTLEGLKTSISTLGERFNKKEKANEILNELKVKEDEFSNLSKEEKKDVLLVFAAPGSMMIATPSSYIGNLVDKVGANNIVKDNKKPFVSYSNEEIVKLNPDMVLVMTHGMPEQAKKMAEEKFASDPAWSRIEAVKEGKVYYLENGYFSMSANLKVTESLDKLGEIIYGEK
;
A
#
# COMPACT_ATOMS: atom_id res chain seq x y z
N MET A 1 -20.02 16.06 -79.85
CA MET A 1 -19.37 17.22 -80.48
C MET A 1 -18.14 17.53 -79.64
N PHE A 2 -17.03 17.26 -80.27
CA PHE A 2 -15.64 17.77 -80.10
C PHE A 2 -15.05 17.86 -78.70
N LEU A 3 -14.02 17.03 -78.33
CA LEU A 3 -12.59 17.10 -78.70
C LEU A 3 -11.88 18.21 -77.90
N LYS A 4 -10.75 18.05 -77.24
CA LYS A 4 -9.44 17.39 -77.39
C LYS A 4 -8.63 17.71 -76.12
N LYS A 5 -7.90 16.76 -75.54
CA LYS A 5 -6.42 16.52 -75.67
C LYS A 5 -5.49 17.60 -75.09
N GLY A 6 -4.50 17.10 -74.34
CA GLY A 6 -3.19 17.69 -74.06
C GLY A 6 -2.55 17.10 -72.80
N ILE A 7 -1.85 16.12 -72.79
CA ILE A 7 -0.51 15.55 -72.86
C ILE A 7 0.61 16.60 -72.77
N ALA A 8 1.47 16.43 -71.71
CA ALA A 8 2.93 16.57 -71.69
C ALA A 8 3.41 16.47 -70.26
N LEU A 9 4.09 15.47 -69.78
CA LEU A 9 5.39 14.86 -70.08
C LEU A 9 6.58 15.83 -69.92
N SER A 10 7.43 15.61 -68.94
CA SER A 10 8.88 15.70 -68.95
C SER A 10 9.42 15.82 -67.52
N LEU A 11 10.12 14.93 -66.97
CA LEU A 11 11.38 14.24 -67.19
C LEU A 11 12.56 14.94 -66.44
N ILE A 12 13.17 14.19 -65.52
CA ILE A 12 14.62 13.97 -65.28
C ILE A 12 15.43 15.11 -64.61
N CYS A 13 16.11 14.81 -63.50
CA CYS A 13 17.52 14.51 -63.26
C CYS A 13 17.81 14.57 -61.77
N LEU A 14 18.22 13.58 -61.09
CA LEU A 14 19.51 12.86 -60.99
C LEU A 14 20.56 13.58 -60.13
N LEU A 15 20.95 12.82 -59.10
CA LEU A 15 22.28 12.70 -58.49
C LEU A 15 22.81 13.78 -57.55
N GLY A 16 23.01 13.32 -56.31
CA GLY A 16 23.91 13.92 -55.35
C GLY A 16 24.28 12.91 -54.27
N PHE A 17 25.32 12.13 -54.53
CA PHE A 17 26.03 11.31 -53.52
C PHE A 17 26.68 12.23 -52.50
N GLY A 18 26.56 11.87 -51.21
CA GLY A 18 27.25 12.60 -50.14
C GLY A 18 27.30 11.88 -48.82
N VAL A 19 28.20 10.96 -48.67
CA VAL A 19 29.08 10.66 -47.52
C VAL A 19 28.47 10.16 -46.21
N MET A 20 28.86 8.94 -45.87
CA MET A 20 28.93 8.28 -44.58
C MET A 20 29.46 9.21 -43.49
N GLY A 21 28.74 9.21 -42.36
CA GLY A 21 29.20 9.63 -41.05
C GLY A 21 28.68 8.66 -40.01
N CYS A 22 29.43 7.56 -39.78
CA CYS A 22 29.25 6.78 -38.56
C CYS A 22 29.66 7.62 -37.38
N SER A 23 28.72 7.93 -36.52
CA SER A 23 28.99 8.33 -35.15
C SER A 23 28.16 7.41 -34.26
N ASN A 24 28.84 6.41 -33.72
CA ASN A 24 28.34 5.66 -32.54
C ASN A 24 28.20 6.64 -31.40
N ASN A 25 26.98 6.96 -31.07
CA ASN A 25 26.66 7.52 -29.76
C ASN A 25 25.54 6.66 -29.20
N SER A 26 25.91 5.72 -28.32
CA SER A 26 25.01 4.95 -27.49
C SER A 26 24.45 5.89 -26.41
N GLY A 27 23.51 6.74 -26.80
CA GLY A 27 22.61 7.41 -25.92
C GLY A 27 21.35 6.57 -25.84
N GLU A 28 21.12 5.89 -24.73
CA GLU A 28 19.81 5.36 -24.40
C GLU A 28 18.82 6.53 -24.46
N SER A 29 18.06 6.58 -25.52
CA SER A 29 16.91 7.47 -25.61
C SER A 29 15.89 6.98 -24.58
N LYS A 30 15.76 7.70 -23.46
CA LYS A 30 14.65 7.56 -22.53
C LYS A 30 13.37 7.78 -23.35
N GLU A 31 12.73 6.70 -23.72
CA GLU A 31 11.43 6.72 -24.40
C GLU A 31 10.40 7.22 -23.38
N SER A 32 9.96 8.48 -23.49
CA SER A 32 8.82 8.95 -22.74
C SER A 32 7.60 8.16 -23.19
N LEU A 33 6.85 7.58 -22.25
CA LEU A 33 5.62 6.88 -22.55
C LEU A 33 4.69 7.81 -23.35
N LYS A 34 4.33 7.41 -24.56
CA LYS A 34 3.34 8.14 -25.35
C LYS A 34 1.96 7.80 -24.80
N LYS A 35 1.16 8.82 -24.51
CA LYS A 35 -0.25 8.65 -24.18
C LYS A 35 -0.94 7.88 -25.30
N GLU A 36 -1.36 6.64 -25.02
CA GLU A 36 -2.26 5.91 -25.89
C GLU A 36 -3.68 6.41 -25.65
N ASN A 37 -4.30 6.95 -26.69
CA ASN A 37 -5.73 7.34 -26.72
C ASN A 37 -6.21 8.31 -25.63
N GLY A 38 -5.37 9.19 -25.09
CA GLY A 38 -5.77 10.16 -24.07
C GLY A 38 -5.93 9.60 -22.66
N GLU A 39 -5.44 8.38 -22.39
CA GLU A 39 -5.37 7.80 -21.05
C GLU A 39 -4.39 8.59 -20.17
N GLU A 40 -4.76 8.78 -18.89
CA GLU A 40 -3.86 9.39 -17.90
C GLU A 40 -2.69 8.46 -17.58
N ILE A 41 -1.50 9.03 -17.44
CA ILE A 41 -0.32 8.32 -16.93
C ILE A 41 -0.36 8.38 -15.40
N VAL A 42 -0.75 7.27 -14.78
CA VAL A 42 -0.93 7.12 -13.34
C VAL A 42 0.25 6.35 -12.76
N VAL A 43 0.82 6.85 -11.68
CA VAL A 43 1.90 6.18 -10.94
C VAL A 43 1.42 5.89 -9.53
N ALA A 44 1.61 4.66 -9.05
CA ALA A 44 1.38 4.24 -7.67
C ALA A 44 2.71 4.06 -6.95
N THR A 45 2.85 4.56 -5.72
CA THR A 45 4.10 4.46 -4.96
C THR A 45 4.11 3.38 -3.88
N SER A 46 2.99 2.69 -3.65
CA SER A 46 2.89 1.58 -2.69
C SER A 46 2.08 0.42 -3.24
N VAL A 47 2.26 -0.77 -2.65
CA VAL A 47 1.52 -1.98 -3.03
C VAL A 47 0.02 -1.77 -2.85
N ALA A 48 -0.41 -1.29 -1.68
CA ALA A 48 -1.83 -1.07 -1.40
C ALA A 48 -2.50 -0.08 -2.37
N VAL A 49 -1.80 1.01 -2.73
CA VAL A 49 -2.28 1.95 -3.77
C VAL A 49 -2.39 1.28 -5.13
N THR A 50 -1.39 0.45 -5.49
CA THR A 50 -1.41 -0.28 -6.76
C THR A 50 -2.60 -1.23 -6.83
N GLU A 51 -2.86 -2.00 -5.77
CA GLU A 51 -3.99 -2.92 -5.66
C GLU A 51 -5.34 -2.20 -5.76
N ILE A 52 -5.49 -1.06 -5.06
CA ILE A 52 -6.74 -0.26 -5.10
C ILE A 52 -7.00 0.28 -6.50
N LEU A 53 -5.99 0.84 -7.16
CA LEU A 53 -6.11 1.36 -8.53
C LEU A 53 -6.44 0.26 -9.54
N ASP A 54 -5.80 -0.90 -9.40
CA ASP A 54 -6.06 -2.07 -10.24
C ASP A 54 -7.49 -2.57 -10.07
N GLU A 55 -7.95 -2.75 -8.83
CA GLU A 55 -9.31 -3.20 -8.54
C GLU A 55 -10.37 -2.20 -9.05
N LEU A 56 -10.06 -0.90 -9.03
CA LEU A 56 -10.89 0.12 -9.66
C LEU A 56 -10.85 0.08 -11.20
N GLY A 57 -9.99 -0.73 -11.81
CA GLY A 57 -9.78 -0.80 -13.25
C GLY A 57 -9.10 0.45 -13.80
N VAL A 58 -8.17 1.02 -13.05
CA VAL A 58 -7.31 2.13 -13.45
C VAL A 58 -5.97 1.58 -13.90
N LYS A 59 -5.55 1.88 -15.14
CA LYS A 59 -4.25 1.47 -15.67
C LYS A 59 -3.13 2.21 -14.97
N VAL A 60 -2.17 1.48 -14.40
CA VAL A 60 -1.03 2.03 -13.68
C VAL A 60 0.24 1.88 -14.53
N SER A 61 0.92 3.00 -14.81
CA SER A 61 2.13 3.05 -15.64
C SER A 61 3.43 2.93 -14.84
N GLY A 62 3.39 3.27 -13.54
CA GLY A 62 4.52 3.15 -12.62
C GLY A 62 4.09 2.52 -11.30
N VAL A 63 4.88 1.59 -10.77
CA VAL A 63 4.57 0.83 -9.56
C VAL A 63 5.78 0.75 -8.63
N PRO A 64 5.59 0.52 -7.31
CA PRO A 64 6.72 0.41 -6.39
C PRO A 64 7.59 -0.83 -6.68
N THR A 65 8.85 -0.77 -6.27
CA THR A 65 9.67 -1.96 -6.09
C THR A 65 9.26 -2.61 -4.76
N SER A 66 8.82 -3.87 -4.81
CA SER A 66 8.31 -4.60 -3.66
C SER A 66 8.73 -6.06 -3.69
N SER A 67 8.83 -6.68 -2.51
CA SER A 67 8.94 -8.14 -2.35
C SER A 67 7.58 -8.83 -2.32
N TYR A 68 6.49 -8.08 -2.23
CA TYR A 68 5.13 -8.59 -2.38
C TYR A 68 4.73 -8.61 -3.85
N ASP A 69 3.90 -9.56 -4.22
CA ASP A 69 3.34 -9.64 -5.56
C ASP A 69 2.47 -8.42 -5.84
N LEU A 70 2.58 -7.92 -7.05
CA LEU A 70 1.71 -6.85 -7.57
C LEU A 70 0.69 -7.47 -8.53
N PRO A 71 -0.44 -6.78 -8.79
CA PRO A 71 -1.43 -7.25 -9.75
C PRO A 71 -0.81 -7.54 -11.12
N GLU A 72 -1.22 -8.66 -11.76
CA GLU A 72 -0.70 -9.10 -13.06
C GLU A 72 -0.87 -8.04 -14.16
N SER A 73 -1.93 -7.25 -14.08
CA SER A 73 -2.18 -6.11 -14.98
C SER A 73 -1.04 -5.08 -15.01
N THR A 74 -0.23 -5.04 -13.93
CA THR A 74 0.87 -4.06 -13.76
C THR A 74 2.25 -4.62 -14.10
N LYS A 75 2.34 -5.82 -14.70
CA LYS A 75 3.61 -6.48 -15.01
C LYS A 75 4.54 -5.67 -15.91
N ASP A 76 3.96 -4.89 -16.82
CA ASP A 76 4.68 -4.04 -17.76
C ASP A 76 4.90 -2.60 -17.22
N ALA A 77 4.42 -2.30 -16.00
CA ALA A 77 4.61 -0.99 -15.40
C ALA A 77 6.05 -0.76 -14.93
N VAL A 78 6.50 0.47 -15.03
CA VAL A 78 7.87 0.85 -14.65
C VAL A 78 8.04 0.82 -13.14
N LYS A 79 9.12 0.22 -12.64
CA LYS A 79 9.45 0.24 -11.21
C LYS A 79 9.99 1.61 -10.81
N VAL A 80 9.28 2.31 -9.91
CA VAL A 80 9.57 3.67 -9.48
C VAL A 80 10.28 3.75 -8.12
N GLY A 81 10.88 2.67 -7.66
CA GLY A 81 11.65 2.63 -6.43
C GLY A 81 10.87 2.14 -5.22
N ASN A 82 11.52 2.19 -4.06
CA ASN A 82 10.94 1.75 -2.79
C ASN A 82 9.87 2.75 -2.30
N PRO A 83 8.75 2.30 -1.72
CA PRO A 83 7.70 3.18 -1.21
C PRO A 83 8.20 4.29 -0.26
N MET A 84 9.18 3.99 0.60
CA MET A 84 9.74 4.95 1.55
C MET A 84 10.73 5.93 0.91
N ASN A 85 11.29 5.57 -0.24
CA ASN A 85 12.26 6.39 -0.96
C ASN A 85 12.10 6.14 -2.48
N PRO A 86 11.06 6.72 -3.10
CA PRO A 86 10.80 6.57 -4.53
C PRO A 86 11.87 7.27 -5.37
N ASP A 87 12.12 6.73 -6.55
CA ASP A 87 13.04 7.35 -7.52
C ASP A 87 12.30 8.45 -8.29
N LEU A 88 12.50 9.70 -7.86
CA LEU A 88 11.82 10.84 -8.44
C LEU A 88 12.24 11.12 -9.89
N GLU A 89 13.45 10.72 -10.29
CA GLU A 89 13.90 10.89 -11.67
C GLU A 89 13.19 9.90 -12.60
N ILE A 90 13.00 8.67 -12.16
CA ILE A 90 12.17 7.70 -12.88
C ILE A 90 10.73 8.19 -12.96
N ILE A 91 10.15 8.64 -11.83
CA ILE A 91 8.77 9.17 -11.81
C ILE A 91 8.64 10.33 -12.81
N LYS A 92 9.52 11.33 -12.76
CA LYS A 92 9.52 12.47 -13.69
C LYS A 92 9.66 12.04 -15.15
N SER A 93 10.49 11.02 -15.42
CA SER A 93 10.70 10.53 -16.77
C SER A 93 9.44 9.92 -17.41
N LEU A 94 8.51 9.42 -16.59
CA LEU A 94 7.19 8.94 -17.03
C LEU A 94 6.25 10.08 -17.42
N ASN A 95 6.54 11.32 -17.00
CA ASN A 95 5.67 12.48 -17.16
C ASN A 95 4.23 12.22 -16.69
N PRO A 96 4.06 11.84 -15.40
CA PRO A 96 2.76 11.40 -14.88
C PRO A 96 1.73 12.54 -14.86
N ASP A 97 0.48 12.21 -15.15
CA ASP A 97 -0.64 13.10 -14.89
C ASP A 97 -0.98 13.16 -13.40
N VAL A 98 -0.75 12.05 -12.68
CA VAL A 98 -0.85 11.99 -11.22
C VAL A 98 0.01 10.85 -10.65
N VAL A 99 0.60 11.11 -9.50
CA VAL A 99 1.21 10.10 -8.63
C VAL A 99 0.31 9.91 -7.43
N VAL A 100 -0.23 8.71 -7.23
CA VAL A 100 -1.03 8.38 -6.05
C VAL A 100 -0.13 7.74 -5.01
N SER A 101 -0.16 8.28 -3.80
CA SER A 101 0.67 7.85 -2.67
C SER A 101 -0.14 7.80 -1.37
N VAL A 102 0.48 7.34 -0.29
CA VAL A 102 -0.13 7.29 1.04
C VAL A 102 0.32 8.46 1.90
N ASP A 103 -0.56 9.02 2.70
CA ASP A 103 -0.26 10.13 3.61
C ASP A 103 0.43 9.69 4.92
N THR A 104 0.43 8.39 5.21
CA THR A 104 1.09 7.78 6.37
C THR A 104 2.60 8.05 6.45
N LEU A 105 3.22 8.45 5.34
CA LEU A 105 4.66 8.78 5.27
C LEU A 105 4.97 10.20 5.74
N GLY A 106 3.97 11.01 6.04
CA GLY A 106 4.10 12.32 6.67
C GLY A 106 4.32 13.49 5.71
N GLU A 107 4.35 14.69 6.30
CA GLU A 107 4.38 15.95 5.54
C GLU A 107 5.69 16.17 4.77
N ASP A 108 6.82 15.73 5.32
CA ASP A 108 8.12 15.84 4.62
C ASP A 108 8.13 15.01 3.33
N TYR A 109 7.46 13.86 3.35
CA TYR A 109 7.31 13.04 2.15
C TYR A 109 6.39 13.71 1.11
N LYS A 110 5.27 14.30 1.53
CA LYS A 110 4.39 15.08 0.64
C LYS A 110 5.15 16.27 0.04
N LYS A 111 5.94 16.96 0.87
CA LYS A 111 6.77 18.09 0.44
C LYS A 111 7.79 17.68 -0.64
N LEU A 112 8.33 16.47 -0.56
CA LEU A 112 9.25 15.93 -1.56
C LEU A 112 8.67 15.98 -2.98
N PHE A 113 7.40 15.61 -3.15
CA PHE A 113 6.71 15.66 -4.45
C PHE A 113 6.43 17.09 -4.89
N THR A 114 5.97 17.94 -3.97
CA THR A 114 5.67 19.36 -4.25
C THR A 114 6.92 20.12 -4.67
N ASP A 115 8.03 19.99 -3.94
CA ASP A 115 9.30 20.65 -4.26
C ASP A 115 9.87 20.20 -5.62
N ASN A 116 9.53 19.02 -6.05
CA ASN A 116 9.93 18.46 -7.34
C ASN A 116 8.92 18.69 -8.47
N ASN A 117 7.84 19.45 -8.22
CA ASN A 117 6.76 19.73 -9.18
C ASN A 117 6.12 18.44 -9.76
N ILE A 118 5.99 17.39 -8.95
CA ILE A 118 5.35 16.14 -9.35
C ILE A 118 3.86 16.22 -8.96
N PRO A 119 2.93 16.11 -9.91
CA PRO A 119 1.50 16.07 -9.62
C PRO A 119 1.22 14.86 -8.72
N SER A 120 0.71 15.08 -7.51
CA SER A 120 0.53 14.00 -6.54
C SER A 120 -0.76 14.13 -5.76
N GLU A 121 -1.36 12.98 -5.44
CA GLU A 121 -2.53 12.82 -4.59
C GLU A 121 -2.19 11.83 -3.47
N PHE A 122 -2.48 12.23 -2.23
CA PHE A 122 -2.17 11.42 -1.05
C PHE A 122 -3.47 10.93 -0.43
N ILE A 123 -3.57 9.61 -0.25
CA ILE A 123 -4.75 8.96 0.29
C ILE A 123 -4.50 8.44 1.71
N ASP A 124 -5.56 8.47 2.54
CA ASP A 124 -5.50 7.96 3.90
C ASP A 124 -5.77 6.44 3.94
N LEU A 125 -4.74 5.69 4.32
CA LEU A 125 -4.84 4.25 4.56
C LEU A 125 -4.50 3.89 6.03
N THR A 126 -4.68 4.84 6.96
CA THR A 126 -4.41 4.60 8.39
C THR A 126 -5.51 3.81 9.09
N THR A 127 -6.73 3.85 8.57
CA THR A 127 -7.90 3.18 9.14
C THR A 127 -8.79 2.58 8.06
N LEU A 128 -9.75 1.75 8.45
CA LEU A 128 -10.77 1.23 7.53
C LEU A 128 -11.64 2.37 6.95
N GLU A 129 -11.96 3.38 7.74
CA GLU A 129 -12.72 4.56 7.24
C GLU A 129 -11.89 5.38 6.24
N GLY A 130 -10.58 5.54 6.50
CA GLY A 130 -9.65 6.16 5.57
C GLY A 130 -9.59 5.39 4.24
N LEU A 131 -9.48 4.06 4.29
CA LEU A 131 -9.53 3.20 3.10
C LEU A 131 -10.83 3.41 2.30
N LYS A 132 -11.99 3.39 2.95
CA LYS A 132 -13.29 3.57 2.30
C LYS A 132 -13.40 4.95 1.64
N THR A 133 -12.97 5.99 2.34
CA THR A 133 -12.92 7.36 1.80
C THR A 133 -11.99 7.44 0.60
N SER A 134 -10.82 6.81 0.68
CA SER A 134 -9.83 6.78 -0.40
C SER A 134 -10.36 6.06 -1.65
N ILE A 135 -11.02 4.90 -1.49
CA ILE A 135 -11.66 4.17 -2.58
C ILE A 135 -12.73 5.05 -3.25
N SER A 136 -13.58 5.72 -2.47
CA SER A 136 -14.60 6.64 -2.99
C SER A 136 -13.98 7.79 -3.78
N THR A 137 -12.96 8.45 -3.22
CA THR A 137 -12.26 9.59 -3.84
C THR A 137 -11.59 9.18 -5.15
N LEU A 138 -10.86 8.06 -5.15
CA LEU A 138 -10.22 7.55 -6.36
C LEU A 138 -11.25 7.11 -7.41
N GLY A 139 -12.37 6.49 -6.97
CA GLY A 139 -13.49 6.15 -7.85
C GLY A 139 -14.10 7.38 -8.55
N GLU A 140 -14.21 8.51 -7.83
CA GLU A 140 -14.64 9.78 -8.40
C GLU A 140 -13.60 10.37 -9.35
N ARG A 141 -12.33 10.41 -8.91
CA ARG A 141 -11.21 10.99 -9.65
C ARG A 141 -11.01 10.32 -11.01
N PHE A 142 -11.14 8.99 -11.08
CA PHE A 142 -10.91 8.21 -12.30
C PHE A 142 -12.19 7.78 -13.03
N ASN A 143 -13.35 8.34 -12.68
CA ASN A 143 -14.67 7.97 -13.26
C ASN A 143 -15.00 6.47 -13.10
N LYS A 144 -14.66 5.88 -11.95
CA LYS A 144 -14.88 4.47 -11.59
C LYS A 144 -15.85 4.31 -10.40
N LYS A 145 -16.84 5.21 -10.29
CA LYS A 145 -17.79 5.24 -9.16
C LYS A 145 -18.55 3.94 -8.94
N GLU A 146 -18.95 3.27 -10.03
CA GLU A 146 -19.68 2.01 -9.93
C GLU A 146 -18.82 0.93 -9.28
N LYS A 147 -17.57 0.78 -9.74
CA LYS A 147 -16.62 -0.20 -9.17
C LYS A 147 -16.25 0.14 -7.73
N ALA A 148 -16.04 1.43 -7.43
CA ALA A 148 -15.81 1.87 -6.05
C ALA A 148 -16.98 1.51 -5.13
N ASN A 149 -18.22 1.70 -5.58
CA ASN A 149 -19.39 1.34 -4.79
C ASN A 149 -19.53 -0.17 -4.57
N GLU A 150 -19.15 -1.01 -5.54
CA GLU A 150 -19.10 -2.46 -5.35
C GLU A 150 -18.16 -2.83 -4.21
N ILE A 151 -16.91 -2.35 -4.25
CA ILE A 151 -15.92 -2.60 -3.21
C ILE A 151 -16.42 -2.08 -1.84
N LEU A 152 -16.96 -0.87 -1.78
CA LEU A 152 -17.47 -0.27 -0.56
C LEU A 152 -18.66 -1.05 0.03
N ASN A 153 -19.52 -1.62 -0.80
CA ASN A 153 -20.62 -2.45 -0.32
C ASN A 153 -20.12 -3.77 0.29
N GLU A 154 -19.11 -4.42 -0.30
CA GLU A 154 -18.50 -5.63 0.27
C GLU A 154 -17.89 -5.33 1.65
N LEU A 155 -17.13 -4.23 1.77
CA LEU A 155 -16.57 -3.79 3.05
C LEU A 155 -17.65 -3.53 4.09
N LYS A 156 -18.75 -2.87 3.69
CA LYS A 156 -19.86 -2.59 4.59
C LYS A 156 -20.55 -3.85 5.10
N VAL A 157 -20.81 -4.83 4.23
CA VAL A 157 -21.41 -6.12 4.63
C VAL A 157 -20.55 -6.77 5.70
N LYS A 158 -19.23 -6.79 5.51
CA LYS A 158 -18.29 -7.38 6.49
C LYS A 158 -18.27 -6.61 7.82
N GLU A 159 -18.27 -5.28 7.80
CA GLU A 159 -18.36 -4.48 9.03
C GLU A 159 -19.66 -4.76 9.78
N ASP A 160 -20.79 -4.84 9.06
CA ASP A 160 -22.11 -5.09 9.67
C ASP A 160 -22.14 -6.50 10.33
N GLU A 161 -21.49 -7.52 9.75
CA GLU A 161 -21.35 -8.85 10.36
C GLU A 161 -20.66 -8.77 11.73
N PHE A 162 -19.52 -8.09 11.83
CA PHE A 162 -18.79 -7.95 13.10
C PHE A 162 -19.51 -7.06 14.11
N SER A 163 -20.18 -6.00 13.65
CA SER A 163 -20.95 -5.11 14.53
C SER A 163 -22.14 -5.80 15.18
N ASN A 164 -22.74 -6.77 14.49
CA ASN A 164 -23.89 -7.53 14.99
C ASN A 164 -23.50 -8.71 15.88
N LEU A 165 -22.21 -9.06 15.97
CA LEU A 165 -21.75 -10.09 16.88
C LEU A 165 -21.86 -9.57 18.32
N SER A 166 -22.83 -10.13 19.08
CA SER A 166 -22.93 -9.88 20.51
C SER A 166 -21.73 -10.50 21.21
N LYS A 167 -20.86 -9.66 21.77
CA LYS A 167 -19.67 -10.10 22.48
C LYS A 167 -19.90 -9.87 23.97
N GLU A 168 -20.14 -10.96 24.70
CA GLU A 168 -20.40 -10.93 26.13
C GLU A 168 -19.16 -10.43 26.89
N GLU A 169 -17.96 -10.69 26.38
CA GLU A 169 -16.71 -10.28 27.01
C GLU A 169 -15.69 -9.83 25.94
N LYS A 170 -15.24 -8.58 26.05
CA LYS A 170 -14.18 -8.04 25.20
C LYS A 170 -12.84 -8.58 25.66
N LYS A 171 -12.04 -9.13 24.74
CA LYS A 171 -10.67 -9.55 25.01
C LYS A 171 -9.72 -8.37 25.01
N ASP A 172 -8.87 -8.31 26.02
CA ASP A 172 -7.78 -7.35 26.12
C ASP A 172 -6.57 -7.83 25.30
N VAL A 173 -6.23 -7.08 24.27
CA VAL A 173 -5.19 -7.44 23.29
C VAL A 173 -4.01 -6.48 23.39
N LEU A 174 -2.81 -7.00 23.48
CA LEU A 174 -1.58 -6.25 23.28
C LEU A 174 -1.09 -6.44 21.84
N LEU A 175 -0.98 -5.33 21.10
CA LEU A 175 -0.50 -5.33 19.72
C LEU A 175 0.97 -4.98 19.67
N VAL A 176 1.79 -5.86 19.14
CA VAL A 176 3.23 -5.67 18.95
C VAL A 176 3.54 -5.53 17.47
N PHE A 177 4.24 -4.47 17.11
CA PHE A 177 4.89 -4.29 15.82
C PHE A 177 6.34 -4.71 15.95
N ALA A 178 6.79 -5.65 15.11
CA ALA A 178 8.16 -6.12 15.07
C ALA A 178 8.75 -5.94 13.66
N ALA A 179 9.91 -5.30 13.60
CA ALA A 179 10.73 -5.17 12.40
C ALA A 179 12.20 -5.42 12.78
N PRO A 180 13.09 -5.77 11.83
CA PRO A 180 14.50 -5.98 12.17
C PRO A 180 15.10 -4.80 12.94
N GLY A 181 15.58 -5.07 14.16
CA GLY A 181 16.14 -4.06 15.05
C GLY A 181 15.12 -3.16 15.78
N SER A 182 13.83 -3.35 15.61
CA SER A 182 12.80 -2.52 16.24
C SER A 182 11.61 -3.36 16.74
N MET A 183 11.15 -3.04 17.94
CA MET A 183 9.91 -3.58 18.51
C MET A 183 9.14 -2.44 19.18
N MET A 184 7.89 -2.23 18.76
CA MET A 184 7.03 -1.14 19.22
C MET A 184 5.65 -1.69 19.56
N ILE A 185 4.86 -0.92 20.27
CA ILE A 185 3.48 -1.24 20.59
C ILE A 185 2.57 -0.49 19.62
N ALA A 186 1.66 -1.20 18.98
CA ALA A 186 0.67 -0.60 18.10
C ALA A 186 -0.55 -0.11 18.92
N THR A 187 -0.90 1.14 18.72
CA THR A 187 -2.01 1.82 19.42
C THR A 187 -3.33 1.70 18.64
N PRO A 188 -4.46 2.10 19.21
CA PRO A 188 -5.71 2.21 18.46
C PRO A 188 -5.67 3.13 17.23
N SER A 189 -4.67 4.03 17.13
CA SER A 189 -4.46 4.90 15.96
C SER A 189 -3.72 4.20 14.81
N SER A 190 -3.23 2.97 14.99
CA SER A 190 -2.67 2.16 13.91
C SER A 190 -3.78 1.42 13.16
N TYR A 191 -3.52 1.04 11.91
CA TYR A 191 -4.47 0.23 11.13
C TYR A 191 -4.86 -1.06 11.86
N ILE A 192 -3.89 -1.83 12.35
CA ILE A 192 -4.18 -3.06 13.10
C ILE A 192 -4.96 -2.79 14.41
N GLY A 193 -4.67 -1.67 15.09
CA GLY A 193 -5.42 -1.24 16.27
C GLY A 193 -6.87 -0.90 15.93
N ASN A 194 -7.11 -0.29 14.78
CA ASN A 194 -8.46 -0.03 14.26
C ASN A 194 -9.20 -1.33 13.93
N LEU A 195 -8.54 -2.33 13.33
CA LEU A 195 -9.15 -3.64 13.07
C LEU A 195 -9.51 -4.37 14.37
N VAL A 196 -8.66 -4.32 15.40
CA VAL A 196 -8.96 -4.91 16.72
C VAL A 196 -10.23 -4.32 17.33
N ASP A 197 -10.43 -3.01 17.22
CA ASP A 197 -11.67 -2.36 17.66
C ASP A 197 -12.87 -2.82 16.81
N LYS A 198 -12.72 -2.91 15.48
CA LYS A 198 -13.78 -3.36 14.57
C LYS A 198 -14.25 -4.79 14.85
N VAL A 199 -13.35 -5.70 15.19
CA VAL A 199 -13.75 -7.05 15.64
C VAL A 199 -14.26 -7.08 17.08
N GLY A 200 -14.35 -5.93 17.76
CA GLY A 200 -14.92 -5.75 19.09
C GLY A 200 -14.02 -6.18 20.24
N ALA A 201 -12.72 -6.30 20.01
CA ALA A 201 -11.72 -6.49 21.06
C ALA A 201 -11.23 -5.14 21.61
N ASN A 202 -10.46 -5.17 22.68
CA ASN A 202 -9.96 -3.99 23.34
C ASN A 202 -8.42 -3.93 23.20
N ASN A 203 -7.90 -2.92 22.52
CA ASN A 203 -6.46 -2.66 22.61
C ASN A 203 -6.15 -2.14 24.01
N ILE A 204 -5.35 -2.88 24.78
CA ILE A 204 -5.02 -2.55 26.16
C ILE A 204 -4.27 -1.22 26.30
N VAL A 205 -3.58 -0.80 25.23
CA VAL A 205 -2.87 0.47 25.14
C VAL A 205 -3.80 1.57 24.63
N LYS A 206 -3.91 2.67 25.35
CA LYS A 206 -4.87 3.75 25.07
C LYS A 206 -4.24 5.00 24.46
N ASP A 207 -2.95 4.99 24.12
CA ASP A 207 -2.32 6.14 23.47
C ASP A 207 -2.79 6.25 22.01
N ASN A 208 -3.55 7.30 21.73
CA ASN A 208 -4.14 7.58 20.41
C ASN A 208 -3.41 8.69 19.64
N LYS A 209 -2.24 9.16 20.12
CA LYS A 209 -1.53 10.26 19.46
C LYS A 209 -0.63 9.78 18.31
N LYS A 210 -0.11 8.55 18.42
CA LYS A 210 0.79 7.96 17.44
C LYS A 210 0.37 6.52 17.15
N PRO A 211 0.46 6.04 15.93
CA PRO A 211 0.10 4.65 15.58
C PRO A 211 1.00 3.61 16.26
N PHE A 212 2.26 3.96 16.51
CA PHE A 212 3.24 3.11 17.18
C PHE A 212 3.99 3.89 18.25
N VAL A 213 4.17 3.27 19.41
CA VAL A 213 4.86 3.85 20.56
C VAL A 213 5.87 2.87 21.15
N SER A 214 6.93 3.40 21.76
CA SER A 214 7.87 2.60 22.52
C SER A 214 7.44 2.54 23.99
N TYR A 215 7.48 1.36 24.58
CA TYR A 215 7.24 1.13 26.00
C TYR A 215 8.52 0.71 26.70
N SER A 216 8.74 1.24 27.88
CA SER A 216 9.79 0.77 28.78
C SER A 216 9.44 -0.60 29.36
N ASN A 217 10.43 -1.33 29.88
CA ASN A 217 10.21 -2.60 30.55
C ASN A 217 9.27 -2.45 31.78
N GLU A 218 9.30 -1.31 32.46
CA GLU A 218 8.40 -1.03 33.61
C GLU A 218 6.94 -0.86 33.17
N GLU A 219 6.70 -0.29 31.99
CA GLU A 219 5.37 -0.17 31.42
C GLU A 219 4.87 -1.53 30.92
N ILE A 220 5.72 -2.29 30.23
CA ILE A 220 5.39 -3.64 29.72
C ILE A 220 4.94 -4.57 30.88
N VAL A 221 5.68 -4.60 31.99
CA VAL A 221 5.34 -5.46 33.14
C VAL A 221 3.97 -5.14 33.76
N LYS A 222 3.48 -3.91 33.59
CA LYS A 222 2.16 -3.49 34.10
C LYS A 222 1.00 -3.90 33.19
N LEU A 223 1.31 -4.30 31.96
CA LEU A 223 0.30 -4.76 31.03
C LEU A 223 -0.11 -6.19 31.38
N ASN A 224 -1.40 -6.46 31.34
CA ASN A 224 -1.94 -7.80 31.58
C ASN A 224 -2.97 -8.14 30.48
N PRO A 225 -2.53 -8.35 29.24
CA PRO A 225 -3.42 -8.71 28.14
C PRO A 225 -3.88 -10.16 28.25
N ASP A 226 -5.06 -10.46 27.65
CA ASP A 226 -5.52 -11.83 27.45
C ASP A 226 -4.67 -12.56 26.39
N MET A 227 -4.14 -11.80 25.43
CA MET A 227 -3.28 -12.30 24.34
C MET A 227 -2.37 -11.22 23.77
N VAL A 228 -1.32 -11.65 23.08
CA VAL A 228 -0.39 -10.80 22.33
C VAL A 228 -0.52 -11.12 20.84
N LEU A 229 -0.81 -10.10 20.02
CA LEU A 229 -0.78 -10.21 18.56
C LEU A 229 0.47 -9.51 18.03
N VAL A 230 1.23 -10.19 17.19
CA VAL A 230 2.50 -9.69 16.65
C VAL A 230 2.38 -9.48 15.15
N MET A 231 2.44 -8.23 14.73
CA MET A 231 2.55 -7.85 13.32
C MET A 231 4.03 -7.73 12.96
N THR A 232 4.49 -8.48 11.96
CA THR A 232 5.86 -8.41 11.47
C THR A 232 5.95 -7.56 10.20
N HIS A 233 7.05 -6.80 10.05
CA HIS A 233 7.26 -5.92 8.90
C HIS A 233 8.72 -5.96 8.42
N GLY A 234 8.93 -5.66 7.15
CA GLY A 234 10.25 -5.73 6.53
C GLY A 234 10.62 -7.18 6.23
N MET A 235 11.58 -7.76 6.88
CA MET A 235 11.96 -9.18 6.76
C MET A 235 11.17 -10.02 7.78
N PRO A 236 9.96 -10.53 7.45
CA PRO A 236 9.02 -11.09 8.42
C PRO A 236 9.58 -12.20 9.27
N GLU A 237 10.30 -13.16 8.68
CA GLU A 237 10.90 -14.28 9.41
C GLU A 237 11.96 -13.83 10.40
N GLN A 238 12.78 -12.84 10.02
CA GLN A 238 13.79 -12.28 10.92
C GLN A 238 13.14 -11.49 12.06
N ALA A 239 12.10 -10.69 11.74
CA ALA A 239 11.35 -9.94 12.72
C ALA A 239 10.64 -10.84 13.72
N LYS A 240 10.03 -11.95 13.23
CA LYS A 240 9.41 -12.98 14.06
C LYS A 240 10.41 -13.61 15.03
N LYS A 241 11.55 -14.07 14.52
CA LYS A 241 12.61 -14.66 15.35
C LYS A 241 13.11 -13.70 16.43
N MET A 242 13.32 -12.43 16.07
CA MET A 242 13.71 -11.39 17.03
C MET A 242 12.65 -11.20 18.13
N ALA A 243 11.37 -11.19 17.77
CA ALA A 243 10.28 -11.08 18.74
C ALA A 243 10.22 -12.31 19.67
N GLU A 244 10.35 -13.53 19.13
CA GLU A 244 10.39 -14.77 19.90
C GLU A 244 11.56 -14.77 20.91
N GLU A 245 12.75 -14.37 20.46
CA GLU A 245 13.93 -14.24 21.33
C GLU A 245 13.70 -13.19 22.44
N LYS A 246 13.07 -12.06 22.09
CA LYS A 246 12.74 -11.00 23.05
C LYS A 246 11.74 -11.49 24.09
N PHE A 247 10.68 -12.18 23.69
CA PHE A 247 9.67 -12.71 24.61
C PHE A 247 10.26 -13.77 25.55
N ALA A 248 11.17 -14.60 25.06
CA ALA A 248 11.79 -15.66 25.86
C ALA A 248 12.85 -15.13 26.83
N SER A 249 13.66 -14.14 26.43
CA SER A 249 14.87 -13.74 27.17
C SER A 249 14.71 -12.47 28.02
N ASP A 250 13.79 -11.54 27.63
CA ASP A 250 13.61 -10.29 28.36
C ASP A 250 12.69 -10.48 29.56
N PRO A 251 13.16 -10.16 30.81
CA PRO A 251 12.38 -10.37 32.02
C PRO A 251 11.06 -9.59 32.08
N ALA A 252 10.90 -8.50 31.33
CA ALA A 252 9.63 -7.77 31.28
C ALA A 252 8.58 -8.54 30.48
N TRP A 253 8.96 -9.02 29.30
CA TRP A 253 8.08 -9.76 28.40
C TRP A 253 7.74 -11.16 28.92
N SER A 254 8.73 -11.88 29.43
CA SER A 254 8.53 -13.24 29.97
C SER A 254 7.67 -13.31 31.23
N ARG A 255 7.35 -12.16 31.87
CA ARG A 255 6.43 -12.07 33.02
C ARG A 255 4.99 -11.89 32.63
N ILE A 256 4.68 -11.46 31.41
CA ILE A 256 3.32 -11.32 30.91
C ILE A 256 2.66 -12.69 30.88
N GLU A 257 1.49 -12.84 31.50
CA GLU A 257 0.83 -14.13 31.62
C GLU A 257 0.48 -14.72 30.24
N ALA A 258 -0.03 -13.91 29.34
CA ALA A 258 -0.30 -14.35 27.95
C ALA A 258 0.95 -14.89 27.25
N VAL A 259 2.13 -14.33 27.53
CA VAL A 259 3.41 -14.85 26.96
C VAL A 259 3.78 -16.19 27.58
N LYS A 260 3.64 -16.36 28.91
CA LYS A 260 3.91 -17.62 29.60
C LYS A 260 2.98 -18.75 29.15
N GLU A 261 1.71 -18.42 28.91
CA GLU A 261 0.70 -19.36 28.46
C GLU A 261 0.76 -19.66 26.96
N GLY A 262 1.69 -19.04 26.24
CA GLY A 262 1.84 -19.23 24.79
C GLY A 262 0.73 -18.57 23.96
N LYS A 263 -0.03 -17.63 24.53
CA LYS A 263 -1.07 -16.87 23.85
C LYS A 263 -0.48 -15.70 23.03
N VAL A 264 0.53 -16.03 22.23
CA VAL A 264 1.24 -15.12 21.34
C VAL A 264 0.97 -15.56 19.91
N TYR A 265 0.31 -14.72 19.13
CA TYR A 265 -0.10 -15.04 17.76
C TYR A 265 0.59 -14.12 16.78
N TYR A 266 1.26 -14.71 15.79
CA TYR A 266 1.92 -13.97 14.71
C TYR A 266 0.93 -13.79 13.58
N LEU A 267 0.65 -12.53 13.26
CA LEU A 267 -0.30 -12.15 12.23
C LEU A 267 0.31 -12.39 10.85
N GLU A 268 -0.49 -12.96 9.96
CA GLU A 268 -0.08 -13.34 8.61
C GLU A 268 0.21 -12.11 7.75
N ASN A 269 1.41 -12.06 7.17
CA ASN A 269 1.82 -10.98 6.29
C ASN A 269 0.95 -10.95 5.03
N GLY A 270 0.70 -9.74 4.51
CA GLY A 270 -0.17 -9.52 3.36
C GLY A 270 -1.62 -9.24 3.75
N TYR A 271 -2.12 -9.78 4.87
CA TYR A 271 -3.39 -9.41 5.46
C TYR A 271 -3.24 -8.27 6.47
N PHE A 272 -2.16 -8.32 7.26
CA PHE A 272 -1.89 -7.35 8.31
C PHE A 272 -0.64 -6.55 7.98
N SER A 273 -0.81 -5.26 7.73
CA SER A 273 0.25 -4.34 7.32
C SER A 273 0.15 -3.00 8.04
N MET A 274 1.10 -2.09 7.78
CA MET A 274 1.08 -0.75 8.35
C MET A 274 -0.04 0.14 7.77
N SER A 275 -0.53 -0.20 6.58
CA SER A 275 -1.59 0.52 5.88
C SER A 275 -2.73 -0.42 5.55
N ALA A 276 -3.94 0.12 5.52
CA ALA A 276 -5.12 -0.58 5.04
C ALA A 276 -4.94 -1.02 3.58
N ASN A 277 -5.51 -2.18 3.25
CA ASN A 277 -5.50 -2.76 1.90
C ASN A 277 -6.83 -3.47 1.62
N LEU A 278 -7.01 -3.97 0.40
CA LEU A 278 -8.27 -4.59 -0.02
C LEU A 278 -8.56 -5.97 0.61
N LYS A 279 -7.57 -6.58 1.26
CA LYS A 279 -7.77 -7.86 1.99
C LYS A 279 -8.35 -7.64 3.40
N VAL A 280 -8.88 -6.46 3.67
CA VAL A 280 -9.40 -6.12 5.00
C VAL A 280 -10.57 -7.00 5.44
N THR A 281 -11.38 -7.49 4.52
CA THR A 281 -12.49 -8.42 4.81
C THR A 281 -11.98 -9.74 5.39
N GLU A 282 -11.00 -10.34 4.74
CA GLU A 282 -10.32 -11.56 5.20
C GLU A 282 -9.49 -11.29 6.47
N SER A 283 -8.90 -10.08 6.57
CA SER A 283 -8.18 -9.68 7.79
C SER A 283 -9.08 -9.64 9.01
N LEU A 284 -10.31 -9.12 8.86
CA LEU A 284 -11.31 -9.10 9.94
C LEU A 284 -11.72 -10.52 10.34
N ASP A 285 -11.94 -11.43 9.37
CA ASP A 285 -12.27 -12.83 9.66
C ASP A 285 -11.14 -13.52 10.43
N LYS A 286 -9.91 -13.47 9.90
CA LYS A 286 -8.72 -14.04 10.55
C LYS A 286 -8.50 -13.47 11.96
N LEU A 287 -8.71 -12.17 12.13
CA LEU A 287 -8.55 -11.53 13.43
C LEU A 287 -9.65 -11.99 14.42
N GLY A 288 -10.88 -12.12 13.94
CA GLY A 288 -11.99 -12.66 14.71
C GLY A 288 -11.74 -14.09 15.17
N GLU A 289 -11.25 -14.96 14.27
CA GLU A 289 -10.88 -16.35 14.58
C GLU A 289 -9.74 -16.43 15.62
N ILE A 290 -8.70 -15.61 15.48
CA ILE A 290 -7.58 -15.59 16.43
C ILE A 290 -8.04 -15.14 17.82
N ILE A 291 -8.91 -14.13 17.90
CA ILE A 291 -9.30 -13.52 19.19
C ILE A 291 -10.39 -14.32 19.90
N TYR A 292 -11.34 -14.89 19.15
CA TYR A 292 -12.53 -15.52 19.72
C TYR A 292 -12.64 -17.03 19.45
N GLY A 293 -11.74 -17.60 18.63
CA GLY A 293 -11.81 -18.98 18.17
C GLY A 293 -12.68 -19.13 16.91
N GLU A 294 -12.66 -20.32 16.32
CA GLU A 294 -13.55 -20.64 15.21
C GLU A 294 -15.02 -20.53 15.65
N LYS A 295 -15.85 -19.99 14.78
CA LYS A 295 -17.31 -19.86 14.99
C LYS A 295 -18.02 -21.19 14.79
#